data_2c25a591bfd6195ab99504ffe5c6d774
#
_entry.id   2c25a591bfd6195ab99504ffe5c6d774
#
_cell.length_a   1.000
_cell.length_b   1.000
_cell.length_c   1.000
_cell.angle_alpha   90.00
_cell.angle_beta   90.00
_cell.angle_gamma   90.00
#
_symmetry.space_group_name_H-M   'P 1'
#
loop_
_entity.id
_entity.type
_entity.pdbx_description
1 polymer ?
#
loop_
_entity_poly.entity_id
_entity_poly.type
_entity_poly.pdbx_seq_one_letter_code
_entity_poly.pdbx_strand_id
1 'polypeptide(L)'
;VDTAAVFFDLSNFSMANMDYGPVKFMIHCFANHFPECLGFLLIHNAPWVFTGIWNVIKGWIDPVVASKIKFTKTTEDVAKFIPMEYIEKNLGGNSDHTYVYIEPKEGENDLMNDTATRDKLLAAHDELTAKFINATVDWIKSDDKATNQKTQSIKNDIAAQLMENYWQSDPYIRSRGIFDRNGTIDDFKKLHSENWK
;
A
#
# COMPACT_ATOMS: atom_id res chain seq x y z
N VAL A 1 -12.21 -11.94 6.12
CA VAL A 1 -10.80 -12.14 6.53
C VAL A 1 -10.27 -10.79 6.93
N ASP A 2 -9.90 -10.63 8.20
CA ASP A 2 -9.62 -9.31 8.77
C ASP A 2 -8.12 -9.10 9.04
N THR A 3 -7.29 -10.13 8.80
CA THR A 3 -5.85 -10.07 9.07
C THR A 3 -5.02 -10.60 7.90
N ALA A 4 -3.81 -10.07 7.75
CA ALA A 4 -2.83 -10.49 6.77
C ALA A 4 -1.75 -11.40 7.40
N ALA A 5 -1.31 -12.40 6.65
CA ALA A 5 -0.07 -13.12 6.90
C ALA A 5 1.08 -12.44 6.13
N VAL A 6 2.19 -12.21 6.82
CA VAL A 6 3.38 -11.62 6.20
C VAL A 6 4.51 -12.67 6.21
N PHE A 7 5.20 -12.83 5.08
CA PHE A 7 6.30 -13.76 4.95
C PHE A 7 7.57 -13.02 4.51
N PHE A 8 8.62 -13.11 5.32
CA PHE A 8 9.95 -12.61 4.99
C PHE A 8 10.91 -13.78 4.82
N ASP A 9 11.37 -13.98 3.58
CA ASP A 9 12.47 -14.90 3.31
C ASP A 9 13.81 -14.18 3.46
N LEU A 10 14.62 -14.63 4.42
CA LEU A 10 15.95 -14.12 4.67
C LEU A 10 17.04 -15.05 4.09
N SER A 11 16.70 -15.91 3.12
CA SER A 11 17.68 -16.64 2.35
C SER A 11 18.68 -15.67 1.73
N ASN A 12 19.96 -15.97 1.84
CA ASN A 12 21.06 -15.11 1.38
C ASN A 12 21.17 -13.73 2.06
N PHE A 13 20.46 -13.49 3.17
CA PHE A 13 20.63 -12.27 3.95
C PHE A 13 22.05 -12.15 4.51
N SER A 14 22.63 -10.97 4.37
CA SER A 14 23.94 -10.61 4.90
C SER A 14 23.89 -9.22 5.58
N MET A 15 24.94 -8.87 6.31
CA MET A 15 25.04 -7.53 6.93
C MET A 15 24.99 -6.38 5.91
N ALA A 16 25.36 -6.63 4.64
CA ALA A 16 25.24 -5.64 3.57
C ALA A 16 23.78 -5.28 3.23
N ASN A 17 22.83 -6.15 3.57
CA ASN A 17 21.40 -5.90 3.37
C ASN A 17 20.76 -5.18 4.57
N MET A 18 21.55 -4.88 5.63
CA MET A 18 21.01 -4.31 6.86
C MET A 18 20.82 -2.81 6.74
N ASP A 19 19.58 -2.37 6.70
CA ASP A 19 19.18 -0.97 6.82
C ASP A 19 18.03 -0.84 7.82
N TYR A 20 18.29 -0.16 8.93
CA TYR A 20 17.27 0.08 9.98
C TYR A 20 16.25 1.15 9.59
N GLY A 21 16.55 2.04 8.64
CA GLY A 21 15.65 3.11 8.22
C GLY A 21 14.33 2.56 7.67
N PRO A 22 14.34 1.74 6.60
CA PRO A 22 13.13 1.10 6.06
C PRO A 22 12.38 0.23 7.09
N VAL A 23 13.11 -0.50 7.96
CA VAL A 23 12.48 -1.32 9.00
C VAL A 23 11.69 -0.47 9.99
N LYS A 24 12.28 0.62 10.50
CA LYS A 24 11.59 1.55 11.40
C LYS A 24 10.39 2.20 10.73
N PHE A 25 10.53 2.62 9.46
CA PHE A 25 9.45 3.21 8.69
C PHE A 25 8.30 2.22 8.53
N MET A 26 8.59 0.96 8.19
CA MET A 26 7.59 -0.10 8.04
C MET A 26 6.83 -0.35 9.35
N ILE A 27 7.56 -0.48 10.48
CA ILE A 27 6.95 -0.63 11.81
C ILE A 27 6.03 0.55 12.12
N HIS A 28 6.49 1.80 11.86
CA HIS A 28 5.69 3.01 12.07
C HIS A 28 4.42 3.02 11.23
N CYS A 29 4.51 2.69 9.94
CA CYS A 29 3.36 2.61 9.04
C CYS A 29 2.33 1.58 9.53
N PHE A 30 2.76 0.36 9.86
CA PHE A 30 1.84 -0.68 10.33
C PHE A 30 1.19 -0.33 11.66
N ALA A 31 1.95 0.24 12.61
CA ALA A 31 1.42 0.61 13.91
C ALA A 31 0.36 1.73 13.85
N ASN A 32 0.54 2.71 12.95
CA ASN A 32 -0.31 3.90 12.92
C ASN A 32 -1.44 3.85 11.89
N HIS A 33 -1.27 3.08 10.80
CA HIS A 33 -2.21 3.08 9.67
C HIS A 33 -2.94 1.75 9.49
N PHE A 34 -2.43 0.65 10.07
CA PHE A 34 -3.00 -0.70 9.92
C PHE A 34 -3.14 -1.41 11.27
N PRO A 35 -3.86 -0.81 12.24
CA PRO A 35 -4.03 -1.43 13.56
C PRO A 35 -4.75 -2.77 13.42
N GLU A 36 -4.30 -3.77 14.20
CA GLU A 36 -4.86 -5.14 14.28
C GLU A 36 -4.91 -5.94 12.96
N CYS A 37 -4.25 -5.45 11.90
CA CYS A 37 -4.25 -6.13 10.59
C CYS A 37 -3.26 -7.31 10.51
N LEU A 38 -2.32 -7.45 11.47
CA LEU A 38 -1.36 -8.56 11.46
C LEU A 38 -1.96 -9.80 12.12
N GLY A 39 -2.17 -10.87 11.34
CA GLY A 39 -2.48 -12.21 11.83
C GLY A 39 -1.21 -12.88 12.39
N PHE A 40 -0.21 -13.08 11.54
CA PHE A 40 1.12 -13.55 11.92
C PHE A 40 2.17 -13.08 10.90
N LEU A 41 3.44 -13.12 11.32
CA LEU A 41 4.58 -12.83 10.47
C LEU A 41 5.57 -14.00 10.57
N LEU A 42 5.95 -14.58 9.44
CA LEU A 42 6.97 -15.61 9.36
C LEU A 42 8.30 -14.99 8.90
N ILE A 43 9.36 -15.26 9.66
CA ILE A 43 10.74 -14.95 9.28
C ILE A 43 11.41 -16.30 8.93
N HIS A 44 11.57 -16.53 7.63
CA HIS A 44 12.08 -17.79 7.09
C HIS A 44 13.57 -17.70 6.78
N ASN A 45 14.30 -18.78 7.05
CA ASN A 45 15.73 -18.91 6.75
C ASN A 45 16.62 -17.81 7.35
N ALA A 46 16.25 -17.27 8.54
CA ALA A 46 17.08 -16.28 9.20
C ALA A 46 18.46 -16.85 9.53
N PRO A 47 19.57 -16.25 9.02
CA PRO A 47 20.92 -16.68 9.39
C PRO A 47 21.22 -16.33 10.85
N TRP A 48 22.23 -16.99 11.44
CA TRP A 48 22.59 -16.78 12.85
C TRP A 48 22.89 -15.31 13.19
N VAL A 49 23.47 -14.56 12.25
CA VAL A 49 23.78 -13.12 12.39
C VAL A 49 22.53 -12.27 12.63
N PHE A 50 21.37 -12.73 12.15
CA PHE A 50 20.09 -12.02 12.33
C PHE A 50 19.62 -12.01 13.80
N THR A 51 20.11 -12.90 14.66
CA THR A 51 19.75 -12.94 16.08
C THR A 51 20.06 -11.61 16.79
N GLY A 52 21.23 -11.02 16.52
CA GLY A 52 21.60 -9.71 17.06
C GLY A 52 20.70 -8.59 16.56
N ILE A 53 20.38 -8.60 15.27
CA ILE A 53 19.48 -7.65 14.61
C ILE A 53 18.07 -7.74 15.20
N TRP A 54 17.56 -8.97 15.34
CA TRP A 54 16.26 -9.23 15.92
C TRP A 54 16.10 -8.68 17.34
N ASN A 55 17.12 -8.83 18.18
CA ASN A 55 17.09 -8.30 19.53
C ASN A 55 16.94 -6.76 19.57
N VAL A 56 17.51 -6.06 18.59
CA VAL A 56 17.33 -4.62 18.43
C VAL A 56 15.91 -4.30 17.94
N ILE A 57 15.47 -4.95 16.86
CA ILE A 57 14.15 -4.71 16.23
C ILE A 57 13.02 -5.02 17.23
N LYS A 58 13.12 -6.14 17.95
CA LYS A 58 12.13 -6.55 18.95
C LYS A 58 11.87 -5.47 20.01
N GLY A 59 12.89 -4.65 20.34
CA GLY A 59 12.75 -3.55 21.28
C GLY A 59 11.90 -2.37 20.76
N TRP A 60 11.60 -2.33 19.46
CA TRP A 60 10.77 -1.30 18.85
C TRP A 60 9.32 -1.74 18.61
N ILE A 61 9.02 -3.00 18.84
CA ILE A 61 7.73 -3.62 18.52
C ILE A 61 6.95 -3.88 19.81
N ASP A 62 5.64 -3.63 19.75
CA ASP A 62 4.74 -4.00 20.84
C ASP A 62 4.83 -5.51 21.16
N PRO A 63 4.81 -5.91 22.43
CA PRO A 63 4.91 -7.33 22.84
C PRO A 63 3.85 -8.24 22.22
N VAL A 64 2.61 -7.76 22.01
CA VAL A 64 1.53 -8.52 21.38
C VAL A 64 1.89 -8.78 19.90
N VAL A 65 2.36 -7.76 19.19
CA VAL A 65 2.82 -7.89 17.79
C VAL A 65 4.03 -8.82 17.73
N ALA A 66 5.01 -8.67 18.63
CA ALA A 66 6.18 -9.54 18.69
C ALA A 66 5.80 -11.02 18.92
N SER A 67 4.72 -11.31 19.66
CA SER A 67 4.21 -12.67 19.87
C SER A 67 3.67 -13.34 18.60
N LYS A 68 3.23 -12.55 17.62
CA LYS A 68 2.73 -13.00 16.31
C LYS A 68 3.86 -13.33 15.33
N ILE A 69 5.11 -12.98 15.66
CA ILE A 69 6.28 -13.23 14.80
C ILE A 69 6.85 -14.62 15.10
N LYS A 70 7.00 -15.43 14.07
CA LYS A 70 7.49 -16.82 14.16
C LYS A 70 8.71 -17.00 13.25
N PHE A 71 9.67 -17.77 13.71
CA PHE A 71 10.83 -18.16 12.93
C PHE A 71 10.61 -19.55 12.35
N THR A 72 10.88 -19.71 11.06
CA THR A 72 10.78 -20.97 10.33
C THR A 72 12.08 -21.24 9.58
N LYS A 73 12.42 -22.50 9.40
CA LYS A 73 13.66 -22.89 8.74
C LYS A 73 13.44 -23.85 7.57
N THR A 74 12.39 -24.65 7.63
CA THR A 74 12.05 -25.62 6.59
C THR A 74 10.65 -25.33 6.03
N THR A 75 10.34 -25.90 4.87
CA THR A 75 9.01 -25.80 4.27
C THR A 75 7.93 -26.41 5.18
N GLU A 76 8.27 -27.50 5.89
CA GLU A 76 7.37 -28.13 6.86
C GLU A 76 7.07 -27.21 8.06
N ASP A 77 8.03 -26.36 8.44
CA ASP A 77 7.75 -25.34 9.48
C ASP A 77 6.77 -24.28 8.96
N VAL A 78 6.91 -23.85 7.71
CA VAL A 78 5.98 -22.92 7.05
C VAL A 78 4.61 -23.56 6.90
N ALA A 79 4.55 -24.84 6.54
CA ALA A 79 3.30 -25.58 6.34
C ALA A 79 2.44 -25.71 7.61
N LYS A 80 3.00 -25.46 8.80
CA LYS A 80 2.22 -25.35 10.05
C LYS A 80 1.32 -24.11 10.11
N PHE A 81 1.61 -23.12 9.29
CA PHE A 81 0.90 -21.82 9.25
C PHE A 81 0.20 -21.56 7.92
N ILE A 82 0.79 -22.00 6.80
CA ILE A 82 0.31 -21.76 5.44
C ILE A 82 0.19 -23.12 4.74
N PRO A 83 -1.00 -23.51 4.23
CA PRO A 83 -1.15 -24.75 3.47
C PRO A 83 -0.19 -24.81 2.27
N MET A 84 0.33 -26.00 1.98
CA MET A 84 1.35 -26.25 0.93
C MET A 84 0.93 -25.75 -0.46
N GLU A 85 -0.38 -25.72 -0.75
CA GLU A 85 -0.95 -25.23 -2.01
C GLU A 85 -0.78 -23.71 -2.22
N TYR A 86 -0.52 -22.96 -1.14
CA TYR A 86 -0.26 -21.50 -1.18
C TYR A 86 1.22 -21.14 -1.03
N ILE A 87 2.08 -22.13 -0.72
CA ILE A 87 3.53 -21.93 -0.66
C ILE A 87 4.08 -22.09 -2.07
N GLU A 88 4.87 -21.10 -2.52
CA GLU A 88 5.50 -21.14 -3.85
C GLU A 88 6.47 -22.34 -4.02
N LYS A 89 6.59 -22.86 -5.25
CA LYS A 89 7.48 -23.98 -5.58
C LYS A 89 8.95 -23.71 -5.29
N ASN A 90 9.39 -22.45 -5.44
CA ASN A 90 10.77 -22.03 -5.10
C ASN A 90 11.08 -22.14 -3.60
N LEU A 91 10.04 -22.16 -2.74
CA LEU A 91 10.12 -22.39 -1.29
C LEU A 91 9.76 -23.83 -0.91
N GLY A 92 9.66 -24.73 -1.89
CA GLY A 92 9.34 -26.15 -1.67
C GLY A 92 7.84 -26.46 -1.56
N GLY A 93 6.96 -25.51 -1.86
CA GLY A 93 5.50 -25.68 -1.85
C GLY A 93 4.92 -26.16 -3.19
N ASN A 94 3.60 -26.07 -3.34
CA ASN A 94 2.85 -26.57 -4.50
C ASN A 94 2.27 -25.46 -5.37
N SER A 95 2.36 -24.19 -4.97
CA SER A 95 1.82 -23.05 -5.75
C SER A 95 2.66 -22.80 -7.00
N ASP A 96 1.99 -22.68 -8.15
CA ASP A 96 2.61 -22.29 -9.42
C ASP A 96 2.85 -20.76 -9.51
N HIS A 97 2.37 -19.98 -8.54
CA HIS A 97 2.64 -18.56 -8.48
C HIS A 97 4.15 -18.32 -8.39
N THR A 98 4.64 -17.39 -9.16
CA THR A 98 6.03 -16.94 -9.12
C THR A 98 6.04 -15.42 -9.21
N TYR A 99 6.64 -14.78 -8.23
CA TYR A 99 6.85 -13.34 -8.28
C TYR A 99 7.94 -13.01 -9.31
N VAL A 100 7.61 -12.12 -10.25
CA VAL A 100 8.57 -11.61 -11.24
C VAL A 100 8.77 -10.12 -10.98
N TYR A 101 9.97 -9.75 -10.61
CA TYR A 101 10.32 -8.34 -10.46
C TYR A 101 10.38 -7.66 -11.83
N ILE A 102 9.68 -6.54 -11.95
CA ILE A 102 9.70 -5.71 -13.16
C ILE A 102 10.62 -4.52 -12.89
N GLU A 103 11.74 -4.49 -13.60
CA GLU A 103 12.77 -3.45 -13.46
C GLU A 103 12.20 -2.04 -13.76
N PRO A 104 12.67 -1.01 -13.05
CA PRO A 104 12.37 0.37 -13.38
C PRO A 104 12.84 0.72 -14.81
N LYS A 105 12.05 1.52 -15.51
CA LYS A 105 12.44 2.06 -16.82
C LYS A 105 13.14 3.40 -16.63
N GLU A 106 14.20 3.62 -17.39
CA GLU A 106 14.87 4.93 -17.42
C GLU A 106 13.85 6.00 -17.83
N GLY A 107 13.84 7.13 -17.11
CA GLY A 107 12.92 8.23 -17.37
C GLY A 107 11.49 8.04 -16.89
N GLU A 108 11.12 6.92 -16.28
CA GLU A 108 9.72 6.66 -15.85
C GLU A 108 9.18 7.68 -14.84
N ASN A 109 10.06 8.43 -14.18
CA ASN A 109 9.73 9.45 -13.17
C ASN A 109 10.05 10.88 -13.62
N ASP A 110 10.38 11.11 -14.91
CA ASP A 110 10.83 12.43 -15.38
C ASP A 110 9.78 13.52 -15.23
N LEU A 111 8.48 13.17 -15.27
CA LEU A 111 7.38 14.11 -15.03
C LEU A 111 7.42 14.74 -13.63
N MET A 112 8.06 14.11 -12.64
CA MET A 112 8.23 14.69 -11.30
C MET A 112 9.12 15.93 -11.31
N ASN A 113 9.92 16.12 -12.35
CA ASN A 113 10.77 17.29 -12.54
C ASN A 113 10.00 18.51 -13.09
N ASP A 114 8.83 18.30 -13.70
CA ASP A 114 7.95 19.38 -14.18
C ASP A 114 7.13 19.96 -13.01
N THR A 115 7.82 20.78 -12.23
CA THR A 115 7.24 21.44 -11.05
C THR A 115 6.15 22.46 -11.43
N ALA A 116 6.22 23.07 -12.61
CA ALA A 116 5.23 24.05 -13.04
C ALA A 116 3.86 23.39 -13.29
N THR A 117 3.83 22.29 -14.00
CA THR A 117 2.58 21.52 -14.21
C THR A 117 2.09 20.93 -12.90
N ARG A 118 2.96 20.37 -12.07
CA ARG A 118 2.63 19.87 -10.73
C ARG A 118 1.92 20.93 -9.90
N ASP A 119 2.51 22.12 -9.76
CA ASP A 119 2.01 23.19 -8.90
C ASP A 119 0.65 23.72 -9.41
N LYS A 120 0.46 23.78 -10.74
CA LYS A 120 -0.84 24.12 -11.34
C LYS A 120 -1.92 23.09 -11.01
N LEU A 121 -1.60 21.79 -11.09
CA LEU A 121 -2.54 20.71 -10.78
C LEU A 121 -2.89 20.67 -9.29
N LEU A 122 -1.92 20.94 -8.41
CA LEU A 122 -2.15 21.04 -6.97
C LEU A 122 -3.02 22.24 -6.61
N ALA A 123 -2.80 23.41 -7.23
CA ALA A 123 -3.67 24.57 -7.04
C ALA A 123 -5.13 24.29 -7.47
N ALA A 124 -5.31 23.60 -8.61
CA ALA A 124 -6.64 23.17 -9.05
C ALA A 124 -7.28 22.16 -8.06
N HIS A 125 -6.47 21.28 -7.46
CA HIS A 125 -6.91 20.36 -6.42
C HIS A 125 -7.45 21.10 -5.20
N ASP A 126 -6.72 22.11 -4.73
CA ASP A 126 -7.13 22.93 -3.57
C ASP A 126 -8.45 23.68 -3.83
N GLU A 127 -8.63 24.24 -5.03
CA GLU A 127 -9.90 24.88 -5.43
C GLU A 127 -11.07 23.89 -5.45
N LEU A 128 -10.86 22.69 -6.02
CA LEU A 128 -11.87 21.63 -6.07
C LEU A 128 -12.20 21.13 -4.66
N THR A 129 -11.20 21.00 -3.79
CA THR A 129 -11.39 20.61 -2.39
C THR A 129 -12.25 21.61 -1.64
N ALA A 130 -12.00 22.92 -1.81
CA ALA A 130 -12.83 23.96 -1.22
C ALA A 130 -14.29 23.90 -1.72
N LYS A 131 -14.49 23.68 -3.03
CA LYS A 131 -15.83 23.49 -3.62
C LYS A 131 -16.53 22.24 -3.05
N PHE A 132 -15.80 21.13 -2.90
CA PHE A 132 -16.34 19.88 -2.35
C PHE A 132 -16.79 20.04 -0.89
N ILE A 133 -16.00 20.74 -0.07
CA ILE A 133 -16.36 21.03 1.33
C ILE A 133 -17.64 21.85 1.38
N ASN A 134 -17.75 22.94 0.57
CA ASN A 134 -18.93 23.79 0.53
C ASN A 134 -20.17 23.00 0.06
N ALA A 135 -20.04 22.24 -1.02
CA ALA A 135 -21.14 21.39 -1.53
C ALA A 135 -21.58 20.33 -0.50
N THR A 136 -20.65 19.80 0.30
CA THR A 136 -20.95 18.87 1.39
C THR A 136 -21.75 19.56 2.50
N VAL A 137 -21.37 20.78 2.88
CA VAL A 137 -22.11 21.60 3.85
C VAL A 137 -23.54 21.92 3.35
N ASP A 138 -23.69 22.27 2.08
CA ASP A 138 -24.99 22.56 1.48
C ASP A 138 -25.86 21.30 1.43
N TRP A 139 -25.28 20.14 1.13
CA TRP A 139 -25.98 18.86 1.19
C TRP A 139 -26.47 18.52 2.60
N ILE A 140 -25.63 18.71 3.62
CA ILE A 140 -25.99 18.46 5.03
C ILE A 140 -27.12 19.41 5.49
N LYS A 141 -27.12 20.65 5.03
CA LYS A 141 -28.12 21.68 5.42
C LYS A 141 -29.42 21.59 4.63
N SER A 142 -29.54 20.72 3.63
CA SER A 142 -30.75 20.62 2.83
C SER A 142 -31.86 19.91 3.59
N ASP A 143 -32.99 20.62 3.81
CA ASP A 143 -34.09 20.15 4.68
C ASP A 143 -35.15 19.32 3.92
N ASP A 144 -35.24 19.48 2.60
CA ASP A 144 -36.22 18.75 1.79
C ASP A 144 -35.54 17.77 0.83
N LYS A 145 -36.27 16.71 0.45
CA LYS A 145 -35.74 15.61 -0.37
C LYS A 145 -35.26 16.07 -1.75
N ALA A 146 -35.95 17.01 -2.40
CA ALA A 146 -35.56 17.44 -3.75
C ALA A 146 -34.27 18.27 -3.73
N THR A 147 -34.15 19.22 -2.78
CA THR A 147 -32.93 20.00 -2.55
C THR A 147 -31.77 19.09 -2.14
N ASN A 148 -32.02 18.10 -1.28
CA ASN A 148 -31.01 17.12 -0.85
C ASN A 148 -30.46 16.32 -2.04
N GLN A 149 -31.30 15.79 -2.92
CA GLN A 149 -30.88 15.07 -4.11
C GLN A 149 -30.06 15.96 -5.07
N LYS A 150 -30.45 17.22 -5.26
CA LYS A 150 -29.72 18.16 -6.10
C LYS A 150 -28.35 18.48 -5.54
N THR A 151 -28.28 18.83 -4.26
CA THR A 151 -26.98 19.14 -3.60
C THR A 151 -26.06 17.92 -3.53
N GLN A 152 -26.61 16.72 -3.34
CA GLN A 152 -25.87 15.46 -3.42
C GLN A 152 -25.28 15.23 -4.83
N SER A 153 -26.05 15.51 -5.90
CA SER A 153 -25.55 15.40 -7.27
C SER A 153 -24.38 16.36 -7.51
N ILE A 154 -24.52 17.61 -7.11
CA ILE A 154 -23.45 18.62 -7.23
C ILE A 154 -22.18 18.15 -6.49
N LYS A 155 -22.33 17.66 -5.26
CA LYS A 155 -21.20 17.13 -4.48
C LYS A 155 -20.52 15.96 -5.20
N ASN A 156 -21.29 15.03 -5.77
CA ASN A 156 -20.77 13.88 -6.48
C ASN A 156 -20.03 14.29 -7.78
N ASP A 157 -20.54 15.29 -8.51
CA ASP A 157 -19.87 15.82 -9.70
C ASP A 157 -18.51 16.45 -9.36
N ILE A 158 -18.41 17.14 -8.22
CA ILE A 158 -17.14 17.70 -7.74
C ILE A 158 -16.20 16.56 -7.27
N ALA A 159 -16.72 15.52 -6.63
CA ALA A 159 -15.93 14.35 -6.26
C ALA A 159 -15.33 13.64 -7.50
N ALA A 160 -16.08 13.54 -8.59
CA ALA A 160 -15.57 13.00 -9.85
C ALA A 160 -14.45 13.89 -10.43
N GLN A 161 -14.57 15.21 -10.37
CA GLN A 161 -13.53 16.15 -10.80
C GLN A 161 -12.27 16.05 -9.92
N LEU A 162 -12.41 15.86 -8.60
CA LEU A 162 -11.29 15.62 -7.68
C LEU A 162 -10.56 14.32 -8.03
N MET A 163 -11.30 13.26 -8.33
CA MET A 163 -10.71 11.98 -8.75
C MET A 163 -9.93 12.11 -10.06
N GLU A 164 -10.50 12.81 -11.06
CA GLU A 164 -9.82 13.07 -12.32
C GLU A 164 -8.54 13.90 -12.11
N ASN A 165 -8.62 14.98 -11.33
CA ASN A 165 -7.46 15.80 -10.98
C ASN A 165 -6.38 14.99 -10.23
N TYR A 166 -6.77 14.07 -9.33
CA TYR A 166 -5.84 13.19 -8.64
C TYR A 166 -5.04 12.34 -9.66
N TRP A 167 -5.71 11.71 -10.62
CA TRP A 167 -5.02 10.87 -11.61
C TRP A 167 -4.16 11.68 -12.58
N GLN A 168 -4.55 12.92 -12.89
CA GLN A 168 -3.71 13.83 -13.66
C GLN A 168 -2.46 14.26 -12.88
N SER A 169 -2.57 14.46 -11.57
CA SER A 169 -1.48 14.87 -10.70
C SER A 169 -0.51 13.74 -10.34
N ASP A 170 -1.00 12.49 -10.30
CA ASP A 170 -0.28 11.30 -9.83
C ASP A 170 1.14 11.16 -10.43
N PRO A 171 1.38 11.28 -11.76
CA PRO A 171 2.71 11.13 -12.31
C PRO A 171 3.69 12.27 -11.98
N TYR A 172 3.20 13.39 -11.47
CA TYR A 172 4.03 14.54 -11.09
C TYR A 172 4.38 14.55 -9.60
N ILE A 173 3.68 13.76 -8.78
CA ILE A 173 3.83 13.79 -7.30
C ILE A 173 4.34 12.49 -6.71
N ARG A 174 4.33 11.40 -7.48
CA ARG A 174 4.65 10.05 -6.98
C ARG A 174 5.55 9.28 -7.96
N SER A 175 6.58 8.63 -7.44
CA SER A 175 7.38 7.68 -8.24
C SER A 175 6.58 6.45 -8.65
N ARG A 176 6.91 5.91 -9.81
CA ARG A 176 6.33 4.65 -10.31
C ARG A 176 6.83 3.46 -9.50
N GLY A 177 5.92 2.59 -9.14
CA GLY A 177 6.18 1.36 -8.39
C GLY A 177 5.81 0.11 -9.18
N ILE A 178 5.89 -1.06 -8.53
CA ILE A 178 5.56 -2.34 -9.16
C ILE A 178 4.11 -2.39 -9.68
N PHE A 179 3.16 -1.77 -8.99
CA PHE A 179 1.75 -1.75 -9.38
C PHE A 179 1.47 -0.85 -10.60
N ASP A 180 2.34 0.12 -10.86
CA ASP A 180 2.29 0.88 -12.11
C ASP A 180 2.82 0.03 -13.27
N ARG A 181 3.98 -0.64 -13.07
CA ARG A 181 4.66 -1.41 -14.11
C ARG A 181 3.90 -2.67 -14.52
N ASN A 182 3.16 -3.29 -13.60
CA ASN A 182 2.35 -4.49 -13.88
C ASN A 182 0.91 -4.18 -14.32
N GLY A 183 0.54 -2.89 -14.41
CA GLY A 183 -0.79 -2.45 -14.87
C GLY A 183 -1.90 -2.47 -13.81
N THR A 184 -1.63 -2.88 -12.56
CA THR A 184 -2.64 -2.93 -11.49
C THR A 184 -3.29 -1.57 -11.26
N ILE A 185 -2.49 -0.48 -11.28
CA ILE A 185 -3.01 0.88 -11.11
C ILE A 185 -3.94 1.29 -12.27
N ASP A 186 -3.62 0.90 -13.49
CA ASP A 186 -4.45 1.23 -14.66
C ASP A 186 -5.78 0.48 -14.65
N ASP A 187 -5.79 -0.78 -14.21
CA ASP A 187 -7.03 -1.53 -14.01
C ASP A 187 -7.89 -0.93 -12.91
N PHE A 188 -7.28 -0.47 -11.81
CA PHE A 188 -7.96 0.24 -10.75
C PHE A 188 -8.59 1.56 -11.24
N LYS A 189 -7.87 2.35 -12.05
CA LYS A 189 -8.40 3.58 -12.67
C LYS A 189 -9.65 3.30 -13.52
N LYS A 190 -9.63 2.25 -14.34
CA LYS A 190 -10.78 1.85 -15.18
C LYS A 190 -11.99 1.51 -14.33
N LEU A 191 -11.84 0.64 -13.33
CA LEU A 191 -12.91 0.23 -12.43
C LEU A 191 -13.58 1.43 -11.73
N HIS A 192 -12.78 2.39 -11.28
CA HIS A 192 -13.32 3.59 -10.62
C HIS A 192 -14.00 4.55 -11.60
N SER A 193 -13.48 4.72 -12.82
CA SER A 193 -14.11 5.59 -13.82
C SER A 193 -15.47 5.09 -14.30
N GLU A 194 -15.72 3.78 -14.25
CA GLU A 194 -16.99 3.15 -14.64
C GLU A 194 -18.05 3.25 -13.52
N ASN A 195 -17.65 3.21 -12.26
CA ASN A 195 -18.55 3.20 -11.10
C ASN A 195 -19.03 4.59 -10.66
N TRP A 196 -18.49 5.68 -11.21
CA TRP A 196 -18.86 7.07 -10.87
C TRP A 196 -19.67 7.78 -11.96
N LYS A 197 -20.01 7.06 -13.03
CA LYS A 197 -20.97 7.53 -14.05
C LYS A 197 -22.39 7.10 -13.70
#